data_f4f0192ae8c25ee68f8e6b2d87b3ba6a
#
_entry.id   f4f0192ae8c25ee68f8e6b2d87b3ba6a
#
_cell.length_a   1.000
_cell.length_b   1.000
_cell.length_c   1.000
_cell.angle_alpha   90.00
_cell.angle_beta   90.00
_cell.angle_gamma   90.00
#
_symmetry.space_group_name_H-M   'P 1'
#
loop_
_entity.id
_entity.type
_entity.pdbx_description
1 polymer ?
#
loop_
_entity_poly.entity_id
_entity_poly.type
_entity_poly.pdbx_seq_one_letter_code
_entity_poly.pdbx_strand_id
1 'polypeptide(L)'
;MISSHQHERRFNGEADRLRRPERVALLEVERVVELSTEGLRVKNLLDIGTGTGIFAEAFAKHKIRVTGIDPNTELLEIARTVLPDAEFLKGIAEDIPFPDESFDLVILIHVLHETDDMFKALTEAKRVARKRVVVLEWPYVEEEQGPPIEHRLKQEEIEKVASDAGFQIEKFQLKHMEFYRLTPIH
;
A
#
# COMPACT_ATOMS: atom_id res chain seq x y z
N MET A 1 -18.19 -20.03 -11.14
CA MET A 1 -18.72 -19.62 -9.81
C MET A 1 -17.53 -19.12 -9.02
N ILE A 2 -17.33 -17.79 -8.96
CA ILE A 2 -16.26 -17.15 -8.20
C ILE A 2 -16.68 -17.26 -6.72
N SER A 3 -15.80 -17.84 -5.90
CA SER A 3 -16.05 -18.11 -4.49
C SER A 3 -16.41 -16.83 -3.75
N SER A 4 -17.52 -16.82 -3.02
CA SER A 4 -18.01 -15.69 -2.21
C SER A 4 -17.09 -15.29 -1.05
N HIS A 5 -16.03 -16.03 -0.80
CA HIS A 5 -15.09 -15.81 0.31
C HIS A 5 -13.94 -14.85 -0.04
N GLN A 6 -13.76 -14.51 -1.32
CA GLN A 6 -12.63 -13.71 -1.79
C GLN A 6 -12.78 -12.19 -1.52
N HIS A 7 -13.97 -11.70 -1.20
CA HIS A 7 -14.20 -10.28 -0.93
C HIS A 7 -14.30 -9.92 0.57
N GLU A 8 -14.29 -10.92 1.46
CA GLU A 8 -14.47 -10.70 2.91
C GLU A 8 -13.27 -10.02 3.58
N ARG A 9 -12.10 -10.07 2.95
CA ARG A 9 -10.86 -9.45 3.48
C ARG A 9 -10.73 -7.96 3.19
N ARG A 10 -11.46 -7.45 2.19
CA ARG A 10 -11.39 -6.04 1.81
C ARG A 10 -12.09 -5.16 2.82
N PHE A 11 -11.48 -4.01 3.11
CA PHE A 11 -12.07 -3.04 4.03
C PHE A 11 -13.44 -2.58 3.52
N ASN A 12 -14.48 -2.82 4.33
CA ASN A 12 -15.87 -2.41 4.09
C ASN A 12 -16.46 -1.59 5.26
N GLY A 13 -15.59 -1.09 6.15
CA GLY A 13 -15.99 -0.30 7.32
C GLY A 13 -16.27 1.17 6.99
N GLU A 14 -16.70 1.93 8.00
CA GLU A 14 -16.94 3.36 7.88
C GLU A 14 -15.64 4.11 7.54
N ALA A 15 -15.65 4.92 6.49
CA ALA A 15 -14.50 5.68 6.00
C ALA A 15 -13.88 6.61 7.07
N ASP A 16 -14.73 7.19 7.95
CA ASP A 16 -14.29 8.04 9.05
C ASP A 16 -13.34 7.33 10.03
N ARG A 17 -13.46 6.00 10.17
CA ARG A 17 -12.57 5.21 11.03
C ARG A 17 -11.12 5.24 10.52
N LEU A 18 -10.93 5.32 9.20
CA LEU A 18 -9.60 5.34 8.59
C LEU A 18 -8.81 6.60 8.97
N ARG A 19 -9.50 7.73 9.13
CA ARG A 19 -8.89 9.04 9.43
C ARG A 19 -8.94 9.43 10.91
N ARG A 20 -9.36 8.54 11.81
CA ARG A 20 -9.31 8.83 13.24
C ARG A 20 -7.88 9.10 13.71
N PRO A 21 -7.66 10.16 14.51
CA PRO A 21 -6.32 10.56 14.95
C PRO A 21 -5.54 9.42 15.62
N GLU A 22 -6.22 8.59 16.43
CA GLU A 22 -5.63 7.47 17.14
C GLU A 22 -5.09 6.42 16.14
N ARG A 23 -5.85 6.13 15.08
CA ARG A 23 -5.43 5.19 14.02
C ARG A 23 -4.29 5.77 13.21
N VAL A 24 -4.39 7.03 12.81
CA VAL A 24 -3.35 7.70 12.01
C VAL A 24 -2.02 7.75 12.80
N ALA A 25 -2.07 7.95 14.12
CA ALA A 25 -0.88 7.93 14.97
C ALA A 25 -0.15 6.58 14.95
N LEU A 26 -0.88 5.44 14.81
CA LEU A 26 -0.28 4.11 14.71
C LEU A 26 0.48 3.90 13.39
N LEU A 27 0.12 4.63 12.35
CA LEU A 27 0.69 4.45 11.00
C LEU A 27 2.10 5.05 10.87
N GLU A 28 2.54 5.89 11.80
CA GLU A 28 3.84 6.59 11.76
C GLU A 28 4.13 7.22 10.39
N VAL A 29 3.13 7.93 9.85
CA VAL A 29 3.05 8.37 8.44
C VAL A 29 4.33 9.06 7.96
N GLU A 30 4.86 10.03 8.74
CA GLU A 30 6.08 10.74 8.35
C GLU A 30 7.30 9.80 8.30
N ARG A 31 7.40 8.84 9.24
CA ARG A 31 8.47 7.85 9.23
C ARG A 31 8.39 6.93 8.01
N VAL A 32 7.18 6.54 7.62
CA VAL A 32 6.95 5.75 6.39
C VAL A 32 7.38 6.54 5.16
N VAL A 33 7.04 7.85 5.08
CA VAL A 33 7.47 8.71 3.97
C VAL A 33 9.00 8.81 3.91
N GLU A 34 9.67 9.05 5.05
CA GLU A 34 11.13 9.11 5.14
C GLU A 34 11.77 7.80 4.63
N LEU A 35 11.39 6.65 5.19
CA LEU A 35 11.93 5.35 4.81
C LEU A 35 11.66 5.00 3.34
N SER A 36 10.49 5.39 2.82
CA SER A 36 10.12 5.13 1.43
C SER A 36 10.99 5.91 0.45
N THR A 37 11.38 7.12 0.81
CA THR A 37 12.09 8.04 -0.10
C THR A 37 13.60 8.11 0.15
N GLU A 38 14.09 7.55 1.27
CA GLU A 38 15.51 7.56 1.64
C GLU A 38 16.42 7.06 0.52
N GLY A 39 17.42 7.85 0.17
CA GLY A 39 18.39 7.53 -0.88
C GLY A 39 17.85 7.65 -2.32
N LEU A 40 16.60 8.11 -2.51
CA LEU A 40 15.98 8.24 -3.83
C LEU A 40 15.50 9.66 -4.11
N ARG A 41 15.62 10.06 -5.37
CA ARG A 41 14.84 11.19 -5.89
C ARG A 41 13.54 10.66 -6.48
N VAL A 42 12.45 10.83 -5.76
CA VAL A 42 11.10 10.43 -6.16
C VAL A 42 10.35 11.62 -6.74
N LYS A 43 9.88 11.51 -7.98
CA LYS A 43 9.08 12.55 -8.66
C LYS A 43 7.59 12.21 -8.66
N ASN A 44 7.28 10.93 -8.78
CA ASN A 44 5.91 10.44 -8.82
C ASN A 44 5.79 9.10 -8.10
N LEU A 45 4.59 8.87 -7.57
CA LEU A 45 4.24 7.73 -6.75
C LEU A 45 2.88 7.18 -7.15
N LEU A 46 2.76 5.85 -7.14
CA LEU A 46 1.47 5.15 -7.15
C LEU A 46 1.15 4.63 -5.74
N ASP A 47 -0.02 5.02 -5.23
CA ASP A 47 -0.58 4.54 -3.96
C ASP A 47 -1.67 3.49 -4.27
N ILE A 48 -1.35 2.21 -4.09
CA ILE A 48 -2.25 1.09 -4.31
C ILE A 48 -3.06 0.86 -3.04
N GLY A 49 -4.40 0.77 -3.17
CA GLY A 49 -5.29 0.74 -2.02
C GLY A 49 -5.26 2.06 -1.25
N THR A 50 -5.29 3.17 -1.98
CA THR A 50 -5.12 4.52 -1.41
C THR A 50 -6.15 4.88 -0.34
N GLY A 51 -7.30 4.19 -0.33
CA GLY A 51 -8.38 4.43 0.61
C GLY A 51 -8.84 5.89 0.60
N THR A 52 -8.81 6.52 1.77
CA THR A 52 -9.16 7.95 1.93
C THR A 52 -8.01 8.92 1.64
N GLY A 53 -6.89 8.43 1.11
CA GLY A 53 -5.77 9.27 0.67
C GLY A 53 -4.83 9.77 1.77
N ILE A 54 -4.71 9.08 2.91
CA ILE A 54 -3.83 9.50 4.03
C ILE A 54 -2.36 9.59 3.58
N PHE A 55 -1.85 8.52 2.98
CA PHE A 55 -0.47 8.50 2.50
C PHE A 55 -0.29 9.34 1.24
N ALA A 56 -1.29 9.35 0.33
CA ALA A 56 -1.30 10.24 -0.82
C ALA A 56 -1.09 11.70 -0.40
N GLU A 57 -1.83 12.17 0.61
CA GLU A 57 -1.68 13.52 1.18
C GLU A 57 -0.27 13.74 1.77
N ALA A 58 0.24 12.77 2.52
CA ALA A 58 1.56 12.89 3.14
C ALA A 58 2.68 13.01 2.11
N PHE A 59 2.70 12.16 1.08
CA PHE A 59 3.70 12.24 0.01
C PHE A 59 3.56 13.52 -0.83
N ALA A 60 2.34 14.00 -1.07
CA ALA A 60 2.11 15.25 -1.79
C ALA A 60 2.72 16.48 -1.07
N LYS A 61 2.73 16.51 0.27
CA LYS A 61 3.40 17.53 1.09
C LYS A 61 4.91 17.62 0.78
N HIS A 62 5.52 16.50 0.37
CA HIS A 62 6.92 16.44 -0.06
C HIS A 62 7.11 16.73 -1.56
N LYS A 63 6.11 17.33 -2.22
CA LYS A 63 6.12 17.72 -3.65
C LYS A 63 6.28 16.51 -4.59
N ILE A 64 5.85 15.34 -4.17
CA ILE A 64 5.76 14.13 -4.98
C ILE A 64 4.37 14.12 -5.64
N ARG A 65 4.33 13.94 -6.96
CA ARG A 65 3.05 13.80 -7.67
C ARG A 65 2.50 12.41 -7.37
N VAL A 66 1.29 12.35 -6.84
CA VAL A 66 0.64 11.13 -6.41
C VAL A 66 -0.48 10.74 -7.37
N THR A 67 -0.54 9.47 -7.70
CA THR A 67 -1.70 8.79 -8.30
C THR A 67 -2.14 7.71 -7.32
N GLY A 68 -3.44 7.58 -7.04
CA GLY A 68 -3.99 6.55 -6.17
C GLY A 68 -4.95 5.63 -6.92
N ILE A 69 -4.93 4.34 -6.59
CA ILE A 69 -5.95 3.38 -7.02
C ILE A 69 -6.58 2.69 -5.81
N ASP A 70 -7.88 2.41 -5.91
CA ASP A 70 -8.64 1.66 -4.90
C ASP A 70 -9.86 1.01 -5.56
N PRO A 71 -10.26 -0.22 -5.19
CA PRO A 71 -11.50 -0.81 -5.68
C PRO A 71 -12.76 -0.13 -5.14
N ASN A 72 -12.67 0.55 -3.98
CA ASN A 72 -13.77 1.22 -3.32
C ASN A 72 -13.91 2.67 -3.79
N THR A 73 -14.93 2.92 -4.61
CA THR A 73 -15.19 4.25 -5.19
C THR A 73 -15.61 5.30 -4.14
N GLU A 74 -16.24 4.90 -3.05
CA GLU A 74 -16.63 5.84 -1.97
C GLU A 74 -15.39 6.39 -1.25
N LEU A 75 -14.38 5.55 -1.02
CA LEU A 75 -13.10 5.99 -0.45
C LEU A 75 -12.36 6.94 -1.41
N LEU A 76 -12.40 6.66 -2.72
CA LEU A 76 -11.79 7.53 -3.73
C LEU A 76 -12.43 8.92 -3.78
N GLU A 77 -13.75 9.05 -3.56
CA GLU A 77 -14.42 10.35 -3.47
C GLU A 77 -13.87 11.18 -2.30
N ILE A 78 -13.63 10.54 -1.16
CA ILE A 78 -13.00 11.19 0.00
C ILE A 78 -11.57 11.61 -0.34
N ALA A 79 -10.78 10.73 -0.94
CA ALA A 79 -9.42 11.03 -1.35
C ALA A 79 -9.35 12.23 -2.31
N ARG A 80 -10.27 12.32 -3.28
CA ARG A 80 -10.39 13.48 -4.19
C ARG A 80 -10.72 14.79 -3.46
N THR A 81 -11.53 14.70 -2.41
CA THR A 81 -11.84 15.89 -1.58
C THR A 81 -10.62 16.36 -0.80
N VAL A 82 -9.82 15.42 -0.31
CA VAL A 82 -8.62 15.70 0.50
C VAL A 82 -7.46 16.21 -0.35
N LEU A 83 -7.27 15.64 -1.52
CA LEU A 83 -6.16 15.97 -2.44
C LEU A 83 -6.68 16.14 -3.88
N PRO A 84 -7.37 17.28 -4.17
CA PRO A 84 -8.05 17.48 -5.45
C PRO A 84 -7.12 17.58 -6.67
N ASP A 85 -5.84 17.85 -6.46
CA ASP A 85 -4.85 17.95 -7.53
C ASP A 85 -4.23 16.59 -7.91
N ALA A 86 -4.54 15.51 -7.16
CA ALA A 86 -4.07 14.16 -7.46
C ALA A 86 -5.06 13.38 -8.32
N GLU A 87 -4.55 12.41 -9.05
CA GLU A 87 -5.35 11.48 -9.83
C GLU A 87 -5.75 10.27 -8.99
N PHE A 88 -7.06 9.97 -8.94
CA PHE A 88 -7.59 8.80 -8.23
C PHE A 88 -8.48 7.99 -9.16
N LEU A 89 -8.15 6.69 -9.34
CA LEU A 89 -8.82 5.79 -10.28
C LEU A 89 -9.27 4.51 -9.56
N LYS A 90 -10.35 3.91 -10.06
CA LYS A 90 -10.74 2.58 -9.62
C LYS A 90 -9.73 1.56 -10.18
N GLY A 91 -9.19 0.70 -9.32
CA GLY A 91 -8.24 -0.33 -9.69
C GLY A 91 -7.96 -1.29 -8.54
N ILE A 92 -7.33 -2.42 -8.85
CA ILE A 92 -6.89 -3.43 -7.89
C ILE A 92 -5.38 -3.67 -8.02
N ALA A 93 -4.78 -4.23 -6.98
CA ALA A 93 -3.34 -4.49 -6.96
C ALA A 93 -2.90 -5.53 -8.00
N GLU A 94 -3.77 -6.47 -8.33
CA GLU A 94 -3.51 -7.58 -9.26
C GLU A 94 -3.64 -7.23 -10.75
N ASP A 95 -4.15 -6.01 -11.05
CA ASP A 95 -4.34 -5.53 -12.43
C ASP A 95 -4.24 -4.00 -12.46
N ILE A 96 -3.01 -3.50 -12.53
CA ILE A 96 -2.71 -2.07 -12.42
C ILE A 96 -2.81 -1.41 -13.81
N PRO A 97 -3.71 -0.41 -14.01
CA PRO A 97 -4.03 0.17 -15.32
C PRO A 97 -2.98 1.20 -15.80
N PHE A 98 -1.69 0.93 -15.59
CA PHE A 98 -0.60 1.79 -16.01
C PHE A 98 0.47 0.98 -16.76
N PRO A 99 1.20 1.62 -17.70
CA PRO A 99 2.34 1.00 -18.38
C PRO A 99 3.47 0.62 -17.43
N ASP A 100 4.37 -0.23 -17.91
CA ASP A 100 5.59 -0.59 -17.20
C ASP A 100 6.40 0.66 -16.83
N GLU A 101 7.10 0.61 -15.70
CA GLU A 101 8.00 1.67 -15.23
C GLU A 101 7.38 3.08 -15.21
N SER A 102 6.10 3.20 -14.89
CA SER A 102 5.37 4.48 -14.85
C SER A 102 5.71 5.33 -13.63
N PHE A 103 6.06 4.70 -12.51
CA PHE A 103 6.23 5.38 -11.23
C PHE A 103 7.62 5.16 -10.63
N ASP A 104 8.20 6.22 -10.03
CA ASP A 104 9.46 6.10 -9.31
C ASP A 104 9.31 5.25 -8.05
N LEU A 105 8.18 5.37 -7.37
CA LEU A 105 7.83 4.68 -6.13
C LEU A 105 6.40 4.11 -6.23
N VAL A 106 6.21 2.91 -5.76
CA VAL A 106 4.89 2.27 -5.60
C VAL A 106 4.72 1.86 -4.14
N ILE A 107 3.59 2.16 -3.54
CA ILE A 107 3.31 1.78 -2.15
C ILE A 107 2.05 0.93 -2.05
N LEU A 108 2.10 -0.07 -1.17
CA LEU A 108 0.99 -0.92 -0.75
C LEU A 108 0.91 -0.85 0.77
N ILE A 109 0.01 -0.01 1.29
CA ILE A 109 -0.14 0.23 2.73
C ILE A 109 -1.40 -0.47 3.22
N HIS A 110 -1.24 -1.56 3.99
CA HIS A 110 -2.33 -2.41 4.47
C HIS A 110 -3.21 -2.98 3.33
N VAL A 111 -2.58 -3.37 2.24
CA VAL A 111 -3.26 -3.87 1.04
C VAL A 111 -2.94 -5.33 0.78
N LEU A 112 -1.69 -5.75 1.03
CA LEU A 112 -1.25 -7.08 0.60
C LEU A 112 -2.08 -8.20 1.25
N HIS A 113 -2.50 -8.03 2.50
CA HIS A 113 -3.36 -8.99 3.19
C HIS A 113 -4.82 -9.02 2.65
N GLU A 114 -5.22 -8.00 1.89
CA GLU A 114 -6.55 -7.91 1.26
C GLU A 114 -6.57 -8.44 -0.19
N THR A 115 -5.41 -8.76 -0.77
CA THR A 115 -5.30 -9.24 -2.15
C THR A 115 -5.73 -10.69 -2.29
N ASP A 116 -6.32 -11.01 -3.43
CA ASP A 116 -6.67 -12.40 -3.77
C ASP A 116 -5.43 -13.21 -4.18
N ASP A 117 -4.42 -12.54 -4.76
CA ASP A 117 -3.15 -13.13 -5.20
C ASP A 117 -1.99 -12.15 -4.93
N MET A 118 -1.30 -12.36 -3.81
CA MET A 118 -0.16 -11.54 -3.39
C MET A 118 1.00 -11.55 -4.40
N PHE A 119 1.25 -12.71 -5.05
CA PHE A 119 2.32 -12.80 -6.04
C PHE A 119 2.02 -11.96 -7.26
N LYS A 120 0.77 -12.01 -7.75
CA LYS A 120 0.31 -11.19 -8.87
C LYS A 120 0.33 -9.71 -8.52
N ALA A 121 -0.12 -9.33 -7.32
CA ALA A 121 -0.09 -7.96 -6.83
C ALA A 121 1.33 -7.38 -6.78
N LEU A 122 2.29 -8.15 -6.23
CA LEU A 122 3.69 -7.72 -6.19
C LEU A 122 4.35 -7.72 -7.57
N THR A 123 3.98 -8.64 -8.46
CA THR A 123 4.46 -8.66 -9.86
C THR A 123 3.98 -7.42 -10.61
N GLU A 124 2.72 -7.04 -10.45
CA GLU A 124 2.17 -5.82 -11.05
C GLU A 124 2.82 -4.55 -10.45
N ALA A 125 2.97 -4.50 -9.12
CA ALA A 125 3.67 -3.41 -8.45
C ALA A 125 5.12 -3.27 -8.97
N LYS A 126 5.83 -4.40 -9.15
CA LYS A 126 7.18 -4.42 -9.76
C LYS A 126 7.16 -3.89 -11.18
N ARG A 127 6.21 -4.35 -12.00
CA ARG A 127 6.08 -3.97 -13.40
C ARG A 127 5.98 -2.45 -13.57
N VAL A 128 5.17 -1.79 -12.75
CA VAL A 128 4.95 -0.34 -12.86
C VAL A 128 5.97 0.51 -12.10
N ALA A 129 6.80 -0.09 -11.23
CA ALA A 129 7.81 0.61 -10.44
C ALA A 129 9.15 0.71 -11.15
N ARG A 130 9.73 1.91 -11.22
CA ARG A 130 11.10 2.14 -11.72
C ARG A 130 12.19 1.87 -10.68
N LYS A 131 11.94 2.20 -9.40
CA LYS A 131 13.03 2.25 -8.40
C LYS A 131 12.73 1.44 -7.15
N ARG A 132 11.52 1.53 -6.62
CA ARG A 132 11.17 0.93 -5.33
C ARG A 132 9.69 0.62 -5.24
N VAL A 133 9.40 -0.49 -4.57
CA VAL A 133 8.08 -0.81 -4.03
C VAL A 133 8.18 -0.81 -2.51
N VAL A 134 7.16 -0.34 -1.82
CA VAL A 134 7.06 -0.35 -0.35
C VAL A 134 5.81 -1.10 0.06
N VAL A 135 5.95 -1.97 1.04
CA VAL A 135 4.83 -2.64 1.70
C VAL A 135 4.84 -2.27 3.18
N LEU A 136 3.69 -1.87 3.71
CA LEU A 136 3.46 -1.67 5.15
C LEU A 136 2.33 -2.57 5.59
N GLU A 137 2.59 -3.41 6.59
CA GLU A 137 1.61 -4.37 7.08
C GLU A 137 1.54 -4.42 8.60
N TRP A 138 0.42 -4.91 9.11
CA TRP A 138 0.23 -5.21 10.52
C TRP A 138 1.12 -6.39 10.91
N PRO A 139 1.79 -6.34 12.08
CA PRO A 139 2.56 -7.49 12.55
C PRO A 139 1.64 -8.68 12.83
N TYR A 140 2.14 -9.90 12.65
CA TYR A 140 1.39 -11.13 12.92
C TYR A 140 1.33 -11.40 14.43
N VAL A 141 0.65 -10.51 15.16
CA VAL A 141 0.37 -10.62 16.60
C VAL A 141 -1.06 -10.22 16.88
N GLU A 142 -1.66 -10.81 17.93
CA GLU A 142 -3.03 -10.47 18.33
C GLU A 142 -3.03 -9.12 19.05
N GLU A 143 -3.76 -8.15 18.52
CA GLU A 143 -3.89 -6.80 19.05
C GLU A 143 -5.31 -6.28 18.88
N GLU A 144 -5.70 -5.31 19.71
CA GLU A 144 -7.03 -4.69 19.61
C GLU A 144 -7.21 -3.86 18.34
N GLN A 145 -6.12 -3.40 17.73
CA GLN A 145 -6.13 -2.58 16.52
C GLN A 145 -5.79 -3.41 15.29
N GLY A 146 -6.33 -2.99 14.14
CA GLY A 146 -6.08 -3.65 12.85
C GLY A 146 -7.05 -4.79 12.54
N PRO A 147 -6.76 -5.58 11.50
CA PRO A 147 -7.55 -6.75 11.15
C PRO A 147 -7.34 -7.89 12.16
N PRO A 148 -8.29 -8.84 12.25
CA PRO A 148 -8.09 -10.06 13.03
C PRO A 148 -6.82 -10.81 12.59
N ILE A 149 -6.24 -11.60 13.51
CA ILE A 149 -4.96 -12.28 13.26
C ILE A 149 -5.00 -13.23 12.06
N GLU A 150 -6.14 -13.86 11.79
CA GLU A 150 -6.36 -14.74 10.64
C GLU A 150 -6.31 -14.01 9.29
N HIS A 151 -6.41 -12.67 9.28
CA HIS A 151 -6.26 -11.82 8.11
C HIS A 151 -4.89 -11.16 8.03
N ARG A 152 -4.01 -11.34 9.04
CA ARG A 152 -2.65 -10.79 9.02
C ARG A 152 -1.70 -11.76 8.34
N LEU A 153 -0.70 -11.20 7.69
CA LEU A 153 0.34 -11.98 7.01
C LEU A 153 1.53 -12.23 7.94
N LYS A 154 2.10 -13.42 7.86
CA LYS A 154 3.38 -13.69 8.53
C LYS A 154 4.52 -13.07 7.74
N GLN A 155 5.56 -12.65 8.45
CA GLN A 155 6.76 -12.08 7.83
C GLN A 155 7.31 -12.98 6.73
N GLU A 156 7.43 -14.28 7.01
CA GLU A 156 8.00 -15.27 6.07
C GLU A 156 7.15 -15.41 4.80
N GLU A 157 5.84 -15.20 4.89
CA GLU A 157 4.93 -15.22 3.72
C GLU A 157 5.18 -14.01 2.82
N ILE A 158 5.30 -12.81 3.42
CA ILE A 158 5.60 -11.56 2.69
C ILE A 158 6.98 -11.66 2.03
N GLU A 159 8.00 -12.05 2.78
CA GLU A 159 9.38 -12.16 2.28
C GLU A 159 9.49 -13.20 1.17
N LYS A 160 8.83 -14.36 1.33
CA LYS A 160 8.83 -15.40 0.30
C LYS A 160 8.20 -14.90 -0.99
N VAL A 161 7.01 -14.33 -0.92
CA VAL A 161 6.29 -13.83 -2.11
C VAL A 161 7.05 -12.69 -2.78
N ALA A 162 7.64 -11.77 -2.02
CA ALA A 162 8.45 -10.69 -2.56
C ALA A 162 9.72 -11.22 -3.25
N SER A 163 10.39 -12.21 -2.66
CA SER A 163 11.55 -12.88 -3.28
C SER A 163 11.16 -13.59 -4.57
N ASP A 164 10.06 -14.35 -4.56
CA ASP A 164 9.55 -15.07 -5.73
C ASP A 164 9.16 -14.09 -6.87
N ALA A 165 8.64 -12.89 -6.53
CA ALA A 165 8.34 -11.82 -7.48
C ALA A 165 9.60 -11.07 -7.97
N GLY A 166 10.78 -11.41 -7.48
CA GLY A 166 12.07 -10.87 -7.93
C GLY A 166 12.41 -9.52 -7.32
N PHE A 167 12.27 -9.39 -6.01
CA PHE A 167 12.71 -8.24 -5.24
C PHE A 167 13.89 -8.58 -4.31
N GLN A 168 14.78 -7.61 -4.14
CA GLN A 168 15.65 -7.53 -2.97
C GLN A 168 14.86 -6.87 -1.83
N ILE A 169 14.96 -7.43 -0.61
CA ILE A 169 14.11 -7.06 0.52
C ILE A 169 14.95 -6.46 1.64
N GLU A 170 14.54 -5.29 2.12
CA GLU A 170 15.01 -4.72 3.39
C GLU A 170 13.79 -4.53 4.30
N LYS A 171 13.88 -5.04 5.53
CA LYS A 171 12.82 -4.91 6.52
C LYS A 171 13.20 -3.91 7.60
N PHE A 172 12.22 -3.09 7.99
CA PHE A 172 12.32 -2.16 9.11
C PHE A 172 11.16 -2.38 10.07
N GLN A 173 11.45 -2.47 11.35
CA GLN A 173 10.42 -2.53 12.38
C GLN A 173 10.05 -1.10 12.78
N LEU A 174 8.79 -0.73 12.59
CA LEU A 174 8.18 0.46 13.17
C LEU A 174 7.57 0.11 14.55
N LYS A 175 7.08 1.11 15.26
CA LYS A 175 6.52 0.88 16.61
C LYS A 175 5.31 -0.08 16.58
N HIS A 176 4.46 0.04 15.56
CA HIS A 176 3.22 -0.72 15.43
C HIS A 176 3.08 -1.48 14.11
N MET A 177 4.02 -1.32 13.18
CA MET A 177 3.91 -1.86 11.81
C MET A 177 5.20 -2.52 11.37
N GLU A 178 5.09 -3.40 10.40
CA GLU A 178 6.21 -3.95 9.65
C GLU A 178 6.33 -3.25 8.30
N PHE A 179 7.50 -2.67 8.05
CA PHE A 179 7.80 -1.94 6.83
C PHE A 179 8.79 -2.74 5.98
N TYR A 180 8.45 -2.95 4.72
CA TYR A 180 9.30 -3.65 3.74
C TYR A 180 9.64 -2.70 2.60
N ARG A 181 10.94 -2.53 2.36
CA ARG A 181 11.48 -1.84 1.20
C ARG A 181 11.88 -2.88 0.17
N LEU A 182 11.25 -2.87 -0.99
CA LEU A 182 11.42 -3.84 -2.05
C LEU A 182 12.08 -3.17 -3.24
N THR A 183 13.31 -3.59 -3.57
CA THR A 183 14.03 -3.09 -4.74
C THR A 183 13.90 -4.10 -5.88
N PRO A 184 13.33 -3.72 -7.07
CA PRO A 184 13.23 -4.61 -8.22
C PRO A 184 14.60 -5.16 -8.64
N ILE A 185 14.67 -6.48 -8.85
CA ILE A 185 15.82 -7.14 -9.50
C ILE A 185 15.49 -7.24 -11.00
N HIS A 186 16.28 -6.59 -11.83
CA HIS A 186 16.14 -6.57 -13.31
C HIS A 186 16.99 -7.64 -13.97
#